data_a2ee016981c394c04d0636e9a81c5f3f
#
_entry.id   a2ee016981c394c04d0636e9a81c5f3f
#
_cell.length_a   1.000
_cell.length_b   1.000
_cell.length_c   1.000
_cell.angle_alpha   90.00
_cell.angle_beta   90.00
_cell.angle_gamma   90.00
#
_symmetry.space_group_name_H-M   'P 1'
#
loop_
_entity.id
_entity.type
_entity.pdbx_description
1 polymer ?
#
loop_
_entity_poly.entity_id
_entity_poly.type
_entity_poly.pdbx_seq_one_letter_code
_entity_poly.pdbx_strand_id
1 'polypeptide(L)'
;MSEQLLPGYIIRRGSLLERSLLLKFMQRTYQDIFPNEDFSHLEQTVKQYFSSDTPLWWIEEESGGSGGREELPPLTSPAPPASPASPTPVACLWVGNAIDQVHGNRHAHIFILYVVPEYRRRGIGTALMQYVENWAIQRGDRQIGLQVFQSNKPALNLYNQLGYQTQSLWMVKFLSAEK
;
A
#
# COMPACT_ATOMS: atom_id res chain seq x y z
N MET A 1 15.47 6.17 -4.28
CA MET A 1 15.26 7.57 -3.90
C MET A 1 13.97 7.63 -3.09
N SER A 2 13.99 8.30 -1.96
CA SER A 2 12.83 8.62 -1.14
C SER A 2 12.52 10.11 -1.29
N GLU A 3 11.25 10.48 -1.21
CA GLU A 3 10.79 11.86 -1.26
C GLU A 3 9.76 12.10 -0.16
N GLN A 4 9.55 13.35 0.23
CA GLN A 4 8.56 13.70 1.24
C GLN A 4 7.15 13.54 0.63
N LEU A 5 6.30 12.70 1.25
CA LEU A 5 4.90 12.53 0.86
C LEU A 5 4.01 13.59 1.51
N LEU A 6 4.19 13.78 2.81
CA LEU A 6 3.55 14.81 3.65
C LEU A 6 4.45 15.04 4.88
N PRO A 7 4.23 16.12 5.67
CA PRO A 7 5.08 16.39 6.82
C PRO A 7 5.19 15.20 7.77
N GLY A 8 6.43 14.77 8.05
CA GLY A 8 6.75 13.64 8.91
C GLY A 8 6.69 12.27 8.24
N TYR A 9 6.39 12.19 6.94
CA TYR A 9 6.32 10.92 6.21
C TYR A 9 7.03 11.01 4.87
N ILE A 10 7.86 10.00 4.60
CA ILE A 10 8.55 9.81 3.33
C ILE A 10 7.92 8.65 2.56
N ILE A 11 7.92 8.78 1.23
CA ILE A 11 7.57 7.72 0.31
C ILE A 11 8.82 7.21 -0.39
N ARG A 12 8.97 5.92 -0.48
CA ARG A 12 10.02 5.28 -1.27
C ARG A 12 9.51 4.16 -2.16
N ARG A 13 10.21 3.93 -3.24
CA ARG A 13 9.94 2.80 -4.13
C ARG A 13 10.32 1.49 -3.42
N GLY A 14 9.42 0.50 -3.47
CA GLY A 14 9.70 -0.86 -3.05
C GLY A 14 10.52 -1.63 -4.07
N SER A 15 11.25 -2.64 -3.60
CA SER A 15 12.04 -3.56 -4.44
C SER A 15 11.36 -4.93 -4.52
N LEU A 16 11.73 -5.74 -5.51
CA LEU A 16 11.24 -7.12 -5.65
C LEU A 16 11.68 -8.03 -4.50
N LEU A 17 12.68 -7.63 -3.74
CA LEU A 17 13.15 -8.37 -2.55
C LEU A 17 12.17 -8.24 -1.37
N GLU A 18 11.29 -7.25 -1.40
CA GLU A 18 10.33 -6.96 -0.32
C GLU A 18 8.98 -7.71 -0.50
N ARG A 19 8.97 -8.76 -1.33
CA ARG A 19 7.79 -9.60 -1.58
C ARG A 19 7.13 -10.10 -0.30
N SER A 20 7.91 -10.57 0.65
CA SER A 20 7.40 -11.08 1.94
C SER A 20 6.76 -9.97 2.79
N LEU A 21 7.27 -8.75 2.71
CA LEU A 21 6.70 -7.61 3.39
C LEU A 21 5.38 -7.19 2.74
N LEU A 22 5.33 -7.15 1.40
CA LEU A 22 4.09 -6.90 0.65
C LEU A 22 3.01 -7.93 1.01
N LEU A 23 3.36 -9.23 1.05
CA LEU A 23 2.42 -10.28 1.44
C LEU A 23 1.84 -10.04 2.83
N LYS A 24 2.66 -9.66 3.82
CA LYS A 24 2.19 -9.33 5.17
C LYS A 24 1.20 -8.17 5.17
N PHE A 25 1.46 -7.13 4.39
CA PHE A 25 0.56 -5.98 4.26
C PHE A 25 -0.76 -6.36 3.56
N MET A 26 -0.70 -7.20 2.52
CA MET A 26 -1.91 -7.75 1.89
C MET A 26 -2.74 -8.55 2.88
N GLN A 27 -2.13 -9.48 3.60
CA GLN A 27 -2.83 -10.30 4.59
C GLN A 27 -3.51 -9.42 5.65
N ARG A 28 -2.82 -8.42 6.20
CA ARG A 28 -3.41 -7.44 7.14
C ARG A 28 -4.61 -6.70 6.55
N THR A 29 -4.52 -6.28 5.29
CA THR A 29 -5.62 -5.59 4.61
C THR A 29 -6.90 -6.41 4.59
N TYR A 30 -6.78 -7.70 4.26
CA TYR A 30 -7.94 -8.59 4.21
C TYR A 30 -8.39 -9.04 5.60
N GLN A 31 -7.46 -9.26 6.54
CA GLN A 31 -7.78 -9.59 7.93
C GLN A 31 -8.55 -8.48 8.65
N ASP A 32 -8.28 -7.20 8.33
CA ASP A 32 -9.04 -6.07 8.87
C ASP A 32 -10.51 -6.10 8.44
N ILE A 33 -10.82 -6.70 7.28
CA ILE A 33 -12.18 -6.79 6.73
C ILE A 33 -12.84 -8.13 7.08
N PHE A 34 -12.05 -9.21 7.09
CA PHE A 34 -12.49 -10.59 7.29
C PHE A 34 -11.57 -11.30 8.31
N PRO A 35 -11.70 -11.00 9.61
CA PRO A 35 -10.73 -11.41 10.63
C PRO A 35 -10.62 -12.92 10.86
N ASN A 36 -11.61 -13.72 10.42
CA ASN A 36 -11.67 -15.17 10.64
C ASN A 36 -11.29 -16.00 9.41
N GLU A 37 -10.85 -15.35 8.32
CA GLU A 37 -10.53 -16.04 7.07
C GLU A 37 -9.02 -16.33 6.96
N ASP A 38 -8.68 -17.39 6.23
CA ASP A 38 -7.30 -17.71 5.87
C ASP A 38 -6.91 -17.05 4.55
N PHE A 39 -5.82 -16.29 4.60
CA PHE A 39 -5.29 -15.55 3.46
C PHE A 39 -3.94 -16.09 2.95
N SER A 40 -3.63 -17.36 3.22
CA SER A 40 -2.39 -18.02 2.74
C SER A 40 -2.29 -18.01 1.20
N HIS A 41 -3.42 -18.11 0.50
CA HIS A 41 -3.50 -18.05 -0.97
C HIS A 41 -2.98 -16.73 -1.58
N LEU A 42 -2.91 -15.64 -0.81
CA LEU A 42 -2.38 -14.35 -1.28
C LEU A 42 -0.90 -14.43 -1.67
N GLU A 43 -0.15 -15.40 -1.15
CA GLU A 43 1.22 -15.66 -1.58
C GLU A 43 1.29 -15.92 -3.09
N GLN A 44 0.35 -16.72 -3.61
CA GLN A 44 0.25 -17.00 -5.02
C GLN A 44 -0.07 -15.75 -5.84
N THR A 45 -0.95 -14.88 -5.34
CA THR A 45 -1.28 -13.60 -5.96
C THR A 45 -0.06 -12.69 -6.06
N VAL A 46 0.69 -12.55 -4.96
CA VAL A 46 1.92 -11.74 -4.97
C VAL A 46 2.96 -12.36 -5.92
N LYS A 47 3.11 -13.68 -5.92
CA LYS A 47 4.04 -14.38 -6.80
C LYS A 47 3.70 -14.15 -8.28
N GLN A 48 2.43 -14.12 -8.63
CA GLN A 48 1.94 -14.01 -10.00
C GLN A 48 2.01 -12.57 -10.53
N TYR A 49 1.67 -11.58 -9.70
CA TYR A 49 1.45 -10.20 -10.17
C TYR A 49 2.55 -9.21 -9.75
N PHE A 50 3.36 -9.53 -8.73
CA PHE A 50 4.41 -8.61 -8.29
C PHE A 50 5.66 -8.73 -9.14
N SER A 51 5.90 -7.70 -9.95
CA SER A 51 6.99 -7.61 -10.91
C SER A 51 7.56 -6.19 -10.98
N SER A 52 8.59 -5.98 -11.80
CA SER A 52 9.14 -4.65 -12.10
C SER A 52 8.11 -3.67 -12.66
N ASP A 53 7.09 -4.21 -13.36
CA ASP A 53 6.06 -3.42 -14.05
C ASP A 53 4.86 -3.07 -13.15
N THR A 54 4.84 -3.62 -11.93
CA THR A 54 3.80 -3.38 -10.93
C THR A 54 4.38 -2.65 -9.72
N PRO A 55 4.48 -1.32 -9.78
CA PRO A 55 5.15 -0.53 -8.76
C PRO A 55 4.55 -0.68 -7.37
N LEU A 56 5.45 -0.77 -6.40
CA LEU A 56 5.16 -0.76 -4.99
C LEU A 56 5.80 0.47 -4.36
N TRP A 57 5.08 1.15 -3.50
CA TRP A 57 5.60 2.24 -2.67
C TRP A 57 5.34 1.94 -1.20
N TRP A 58 6.34 2.27 -0.39
CA TRP A 58 6.28 2.21 1.06
C TRP A 58 6.27 3.61 1.64
N ILE A 59 5.52 3.80 2.70
CA ILE A 59 5.52 5.02 3.49
C ILE A 59 6.15 4.70 4.84
N GLU A 60 7.10 5.55 5.23
CA GLU A 60 7.85 5.44 6.47
C GLU A 60 7.77 6.77 7.21
N GLU A 61 7.86 6.74 8.54
CA GLU A 61 8.02 7.97 9.31
C GLU A 61 9.40 8.56 9.00
N GLU A 62 9.43 9.84 8.75
CA GLU A 62 10.68 10.58 8.64
C GLU A 62 11.40 10.52 10.00
N SER A 63 12.58 9.87 10.02
CA SER A 63 13.39 9.82 11.22
C SER A 63 13.77 11.24 11.59
N GLY A 64 13.06 11.83 12.53
CA GLY A 64 13.38 13.14 13.07
C GLY A 64 14.83 13.07 13.59
N GLY A 65 15.70 13.85 13.00
CA GLY A 65 17.02 14.07 13.57
C GLY A 65 16.84 14.60 15.00
N SER A 66 16.90 13.69 15.96
CA SER A 66 16.96 14.03 17.35
C SER A 66 18.26 14.81 17.58
N GLY A 67 18.18 16.14 17.51
CA GLY A 67 19.15 17.04 18.10
C GLY A 67 19.10 16.87 19.61
N GLY A 68 19.57 15.76 20.13
CA GLY A 68 19.75 15.49 21.54
C GLY A 68 21.24 15.59 21.86
N ARG A 69 21.56 16.54 22.72
CA ARG A 69 22.86 16.77 23.34
C ARG A 69 23.60 15.47 23.61
N GLU A 70 24.83 15.44 23.11
CA GLU A 70 25.88 14.52 23.48
C GLU A 70 26.15 14.63 25.00
N GLU A 71 25.64 13.69 25.76
CA GLU A 71 26.18 13.35 27.06
C GLU A 71 26.96 12.05 26.87
N LEU A 72 28.28 12.15 26.99
CA LEU A 72 29.22 11.02 26.93
C LEU A 72 28.94 10.05 28.08
N PRO A 73 28.61 8.78 27.79
CA PRO A 73 28.66 7.73 28.80
C PRO A 73 30.05 7.10 28.88
N PRO A 74 30.43 6.54 30.03
CA PRO A 74 31.76 6.02 30.28
C PRO A 74 32.04 4.73 29.52
N LEU A 75 33.31 4.56 29.19
CA LEU A 75 33.95 3.43 28.51
C LEU A 75 33.62 2.09 29.21
N THR A 76 32.79 1.26 28.58
CA THR A 76 32.80 -0.18 28.79
C THR A 76 32.47 -0.89 27.50
N SER A 77 33.37 -1.75 27.10
CA SER A 77 33.41 -2.78 26.04
C SER A 77 32.39 -2.75 24.88
N PRO A 78 32.80 -2.86 23.60
CA PRO A 78 31.94 -2.75 22.46
C PRO A 78 31.17 -4.07 22.22
N ALA A 79 29.88 -4.03 22.39
CA ALA A 79 29.00 -4.93 21.67
C ALA A 79 28.98 -4.51 20.18
N PRO A 80 28.93 -5.44 19.22
CA PRO A 80 28.89 -5.06 17.80
C PRO A 80 27.68 -4.17 17.54
N PRO A 81 27.80 -3.13 16.71
CA PRO A 81 26.68 -2.26 16.40
C PRO A 81 25.59 -3.07 15.75
N ALA A 82 24.43 -3.13 16.39
CA ALA A 82 23.20 -3.58 15.74
C ALA A 82 23.01 -2.66 14.51
N SER A 83 23.00 -3.25 13.32
CA SER A 83 22.65 -2.52 12.10
C SER A 83 21.35 -1.77 12.36
N PRO A 84 21.25 -0.48 12.00
CA PRO A 84 20.01 0.25 12.19
C PRO A 84 18.91 -0.51 11.49
N ALA A 85 17.94 -1.00 12.26
CA ALA A 85 16.76 -1.67 11.72
C ALA A 85 16.11 -0.69 10.72
N SER A 86 15.99 -1.11 9.46
CA SER A 86 15.29 -0.30 8.46
C SER A 86 13.93 0.10 9.03
N PRO A 87 13.51 1.37 8.89
CA PRO A 87 12.25 1.84 9.43
C PRO A 87 11.11 0.96 8.94
N THR A 88 10.22 0.57 9.85
CA THR A 88 9.08 -0.27 9.51
C THR A 88 8.07 0.58 8.75
N PRO A 89 7.66 0.20 7.53
CA PRO A 89 6.66 0.95 6.79
C PRO A 89 5.33 1.05 7.54
N VAL A 90 4.72 2.23 7.51
CA VAL A 90 3.42 2.53 8.11
C VAL A 90 2.27 2.44 7.12
N ALA A 91 2.58 2.43 5.83
CA ALA A 91 1.59 2.24 4.76
C ALA A 91 2.25 1.67 3.51
N CYS A 92 1.43 1.13 2.62
CA CYS A 92 1.85 0.71 1.28
C CYS A 92 0.81 1.04 0.22
N LEU A 93 1.31 1.19 -1.00
CA LEU A 93 0.53 1.30 -2.22
C LEU A 93 1.15 0.39 -3.29
N TRP A 94 0.41 -0.61 -3.76
CA TRP A 94 0.83 -1.47 -4.86
C TRP A 94 -0.11 -1.32 -6.04
N VAL A 95 0.46 -1.08 -7.21
CA VAL A 95 -0.28 -0.75 -8.44
C VAL A 95 0.13 -1.70 -9.55
N GLY A 96 -0.83 -2.12 -10.33
CA GLY A 96 -0.63 -2.89 -11.55
C GLY A 96 -1.20 -2.19 -12.76
N ASN A 97 -1.40 -2.97 -13.80
CA ASN A 97 -1.99 -2.52 -15.05
C ASN A 97 -3.29 -3.28 -15.32
N ALA A 98 -4.28 -2.58 -15.81
CA ALA A 98 -5.50 -3.16 -16.35
C ALA A 98 -5.80 -2.60 -17.75
N ILE A 99 -6.68 -3.27 -18.47
CA ILE A 99 -7.18 -2.82 -19.77
C ILE A 99 -8.64 -2.44 -19.61
N ASP A 100 -8.98 -1.23 -19.99
CA ASP A 100 -10.36 -0.79 -20.09
C ASP A 100 -11.08 -1.59 -21.17
N GLN A 101 -12.14 -2.27 -20.78
CA GLN A 101 -12.89 -3.16 -21.70
C GLN A 101 -13.72 -2.39 -22.72
N VAL A 102 -13.99 -1.11 -22.50
CA VAL A 102 -14.79 -0.28 -23.39
C VAL A 102 -13.92 0.32 -24.51
N HIS A 103 -12.76 0.86 -24.15
CA HIS A 103 -11.89 1.58 -25.08
C HIS A 103 -10.57 0.87 -25.39
N GLY A 104 -10.26 -0.25 -24.70
CA GLY A 104 -9.03 -1.01 -24.90
C GLY A 104 -7.76 -0.31 -24.38
N ASN A 105 -7.89 0.78 -23.65
CA ASN A 105 -6.75 1.53 -23.15
C ASN A 105 -6.18 0.91 -21.87
N ARG A 106 -4.85 0.84 -21.79
CA ARG A 106 -4.17 0.47 -20.54
C ARG A 106 -4.34 1.61 -19.53
N HIS A 107 -4.52 1.23 -18.26
CA HIS A 107 -4.57 2.19 -17.15
C HIS A 107 -3.98 1.59 -15.87
N ALA A 108 -3.65 2.45 -14.92
CA ALA A 108 -3.24 2.04 -13.57
C ALA A 108 -4.39 1.36 -12.84
N HIS A 109 -4.09 0.26 -12.16
CA HIS A 109 -5.02 -0.44 -11.28
C HIS A 109 -4.40 -0.61 -9.89
N ILE A 110 -5.03 -0.05 -8.87
CA ILE A 110 -4.56 -0.16 -7.50
C ILE A 110 -4.96 -1.55 -6.98
N PHE A 111 -3.96 -2.40 -6.70
CA PHE A 111 -4.17 -3.71 -6.09
C PHE A 111 -4.37 -3.61 -4.58
N ILE A 112 -3.60 -2.72 -3.93
CA ILE A 112 -3.68 -2.50 -2.49
C ILE A 112 -3.28 -1.06 -2.16
N LEU A 113 -4.04 -0.46 -1.27
CA LEU A 113 -3.68 0.70 -0.49
C LEU A 113 -3.98 0.37 0.97
N TYR A 114 -2.96 0.32 1.80
CA TYR A 114 -3.11 0.00 3.20
C TYR A 114 -2.35 0.98 4.07
N VAL A 115 -2.99 1.44 5.13
CA VAL A 115 -2.40 2.26 6.19
C VAL A 115 -2.59 1.50 7.50
N VAL A 116 -1.49 1.28 8.20
CA VAL A 116 -1.49 0.63 9.52
C VAL A 116 -2.46 1.39 10.45
N PRO A 117 -3.31 0.70 11.23
CA PRO A 117 -4.39 1.32 12.00
C PRO A 117 -3.97 2.54 12.83
N GLU A 118 -2.83 2.47 13.52
CA GLU A 118 -2.29 3.53 14.38
C GLU A 118 -1.91 4.82 13.62
N TYR A 119 -1.77 4.71 12.29
CA TYR A 119 -1.39 5.82 11.39
C TYR A 119 -2.56 6.33 10.54
N ARG A 120 -3.75 5.76 10.70
CA ARG A 120 -4.97 6.21 9.99
C ARG A 120 -5.40 7.60 10.46
N ARG A 121 -6.21 8.27 9.63
CA ARG A 121 -6.76 9.62 9.90
C ARG A 121 -5.70 10.73 9.99
N ARG A 122 -4.50 10.48 9.48
CA ARG A 122 -3.39 11.44 9.39
C ARG A 122 -3.15 11.97 7.97
N GLY A 123 -4.07 11.74 7.04
CA GLY A 123 -3.95 12.20 5.65
C GLY A 123 -3.12 11.29 4.72
N ILE A 124 -2.48 10.22 5.24
CA ILE A 124 -1.59 9.34 4.46
C ILE A 124 -2.32 8.72 3.27
N GLY A 125 -3.53 8.19 3.46
CA GLY A 125 -4.31 7.59 2.37
C GLY A 125 -4.63 8.58 1.25
N THR A 126 -5.03 9.81 1.61
CA THR A 126 -5.29 10.89 0.64
C THR A 126 -4.02 11.26 -0.13
N ALA A 127 -2.91 11.44 0.58
CA ALA A 127 -1.62 11.77 -0.05
C ALA A 127 -1.14 10.67 -1.00
N LEU A 128 -1.29 9.40 -0.63
CA LEU A 128 -0.97 8.26 -1.50
C LEU A 128 -1.82 8.22 -2.76
N MET A 129 -3.12 8.50 -2.64
CA MET A 129 -4.00 8.54 -3.80
C MET A 129 -3.61 9.68 -4.75
N GLN A 130 -3.37 10.88 -4.25
CA GLN A 130 -2.87 12.01 -5.04
C GLN A 130 -1.53 11.70 -5.71
N TYR A 131 -0.63 11.04 -4.99
CA TYR A 131 0.66 10.62 -5.52
C TYR A 131 0.51 9.68 -6.70
N VAL A 132 -0.31 8.64 -6.58
CA VAL A 132 -0.51 7.66 -7.66
C VAL A 132 -1.29 8.23 -8.84
N GLU A 133 -2.21 9.15 -8.61
CA GLU A 133 -2.92 9.88 -9.66
C GLU A 133 -1.95 10.70 -10.51
N ASN A 134 -1.06 11.47 -9.87
CA ASN A 134 -0.01 12.22 -10.55
C ASN A 134 0.94 11.30 -11.32
N TRP A 135 1.35 10.19 -10.73
CA TRP A 135 2.18 9.19 -11.40
C TRP A 135 1.48 8.59 -12.63
N ALA A 136 0.18 8.26 -12.53
CA ALA A 136 -0.60 7.73 -13.63
C ALA A 136 -0.76 8.76 -14.78
N ILE A 137 -1.01 10.02 -14.44
CA ILE A 137 -1.07 11.13 -15.42
C ILE A 137 0.26 11.27 -16.16
N GLN A 138 1.39 11.28 -15.45
CA GLN A 138 2.72 11.37 -16.06
C GLN A 138 3.03 10.18 -16.97
N ARG A 139 2.45 9.03 -16.70
CA ARG A 139 2.54 7.82 -17.51
C ARG A 139 1.65 7.87 -18.76
N GLY A 140 0.75 8.83 -18.86
CA GLY A 140 -0.22 9.00 -19.93
C GLY A 140 -1.50 8.19 -19.76
N ASP A 141 -1.79 7.70 -18.57
CA ASP A 141 -3.05 7.01 -18.27
C ASP A 141 -4.21 8.01 -18.27
N ARG A 142 -5.34 7.63 -18.82
CA ARG A 142 -6.55 8.46 -18.87
C ARG A 142 -7.49 8.20 -17.69
N GLN A 143 -7.27 7.13 -16.98
CA GLN A 143 -8.05 6.71 -15.82
C GLN A 143 -7.18 5.91 -14.86
N ILE A 144 -7.64 5.77 -13.63
CA ILE A 144 -7.09 4.90 -12.61
C ILE A 144 -8.25 4.10 -12.00
N GLY A 145 -8.07 2.81 -11.83
CA GLY A 145 -9.09 1.92 -11.30
C GLY A 145 -8.67 1.23 -10.00
N LEU A 146 -9.65 0.78 -9.26
CA LEU A 146 -9.48 -0.04 -8.07
C LEU A 146 -10.72 -0.90 -7.83
N GLN A 147 -10.58 -1.93 -6.98
CA GLN A 147 -11.72 -2.66 -6.42
C GLN A 147 -11.77 -2.44 -4.91
N VAL A 148 -12.97 -2.28 -4.39
CA VAL A 148 -13.20 -2.09 -2.95
C VAL A 148 -14.44 -2.86 -2.51
N PHE A 149 -14.34 -3.52 -1.35
CA PHE A 149 -15.50 -4.18 -0.75
C PHE A 149 -16.53 -3.16 -0.27
N GLN A 150 -17.81 -3.43 -0.51
CA GLN A 150 -18.90 -2.56 -0.05
C GLN A 150 -18.94 -2.41 1.49
N SER A 151 -18.42 -3.38 2.22
CA SER A 151 -18.25 -3.33 3.67
C SER A 151 -17.15 -2.38 4.13
N ASN A 152 -16.17 -2.08 3.28
CA ASN A 152 -15.06 -1.19 3.62
C ASN A 152 -15.47 0.29 3.50
N LYS A 153 -16.33 0.74 4.41
CA LYS A 153 -16.86 2.11 4.42
C LYS A 153 -15.78 3.20 4.51
N PRO A 154 -14.71 3.04 5.34
CA PRO A 154 -13.65 4.04 5.37
C PRO A 154 -12.96 4.26 4.02
N ALA A 155 -12.67 3.18 3.28
CA ALA A 155 -12.07 3.27 1.96
C ALA A 155 -13.03 3.90 0.93
N LEU A 156 -14.31 3.47 0.93
CA LEU A 156 -15.33 4.06 0.06
C LEU A 156 -15.48 5.57 0.29
N ASN A 157 -15.48 6.01 1.55
CA ASN A 157 -15.55 7.43 1.86
C ASN A 157 -14.33 8.20 1.31
N LEU A 158 -13.13 7.65 1.43
CA LEU A 158 -11.91 8.24 0.88
C LEU A 158 -12.03 8.38 -0.65
N TYR A 159 -12.37 7.31 -1.34
CA TYR A 159 -12.46 7.31 -2.81
C TYR A 159 -13.56 8.26 -3.31
N ASN A 160 -14.73 8.27 -2.68
CA ASN A 160 -15.80 9.21 -3.03
C ASN A 160 -15.38 10.68 -2.84
N GLN A 161 -14.66 11.01 -1.75
CA GLN A 161 -14.14 12.36 -1.52
C GLN A 161 -13.11 12.78 -2.57
N LEU A 162 -12.38 11.83 -3.16
CA LEU A 162 -11.41 12.05 -4.23
C LEU A 162 -12.03 12.02 -5.63
N GLY A 163 -13.36 11.85 -5.74
CA GLY A 163 -14.08 11.89 -7.01
C GLY A 163 -14.13 10.54 -7.76
N TYR A 164 -13.76 9.43 -7.12
CA TYR A 164 -13.91 8.12 -7.72
C TYR A 164 -15.39 7.75 -7.83
N GLN A 165 -15.75 7.12 -8.94
CA GLN A 165 -17.12 6.70 -9.25
C GLN A 165 -17.17 5.20 -9.53
N THR A 166 -18.27 4.56 -9.14
CA THR A 166 -18.50 3.15 -9.45
C THR A 166 -18.75 2.99 -10.96
N GLN A 167 -17.88 2.23 -11.63
CA GLN A 167 -17.98 1.93 -13.05
C GLN A 167 -18.70 0.60 -13.32
N SER A 168 -18.51 -0.38 -12.43
CA SER A 168 -19.07 -1.72 -12.58
C SER A 168 -19.33 -2.35 -11.21
N LEU A 169 -20.16 -3.41 -11.21
CA LEU A 169 -20.40 -4.22 -10.03
C LEU A 169 -19.89 -5.63 -10.28
N TRP A 170 -19.10 -6.14 -9.36
CA TRP A 170 -18.73 -7.55 -9.33
C TRP A 170 -19.73 -8.30 -8.47
N MET A 171 -20.46 -9.23 -9.09
CA MET A 171 -21.52 -10.02 -8.46
C MET A 171 -21.06 -11.46 -8.30
N VAL A 172 -21.33 -12.06 -7.14
CA VAL A 172 -21.02 -13.47 -6.86
C VAL A 172 -22.29 -14.21 -6.42
N LYS A 173 -22.40 -15.48 -6.81
CA LYS A 173 -23.39 -16.42 -6.29
C LYS A 173 -22.63 -17.62 -5.71
N PHE A 174 -22.80 -17.86 -4.42
CA PHE A 174 -22.25 -19.06 -3.80
C PHE A 174 -23.11 -20.26 -4.23
N LEU A 175 -22.45 -21.28 -4.79
CA LEU A 175 -23.11 -22.52 -5.20
C LEU A 175 -23.00 -23.50 -4.04
N SER A 176 -24.14 -23.94 -3.49
CA SER A 176 -24.16 -25.05 -2.54
C SER A 176 -23.78 -26.32 -3.32
N ALA A 177 -22.76 -27.04 -2.85
CA ALA A 177 -22.56 -28.41 -3.32
C ALA A 177 -23.82 -29.20 -2.88
N GLU A 178 -24.60 -29.69 -3.83
CA GLU A 178 -25.63 -30.68 -3.53
C GLU A 178 -24.96 -31.89 -2.89
N LYS A 179 -25.47 -32.29 -1.71
CA LYS A 179 -25.02 -33.47 -0.98
C LYS A 179 -25.51 -34.73 -1.68
#